data_364ab5d97e213109b55cc21e14c48be4
#
_entry.id   364ab5d97e213109b55cc21e14c48be4
#
_cell.length_a   1.000
_cell.length_b   1.000
_cell.length_c   1.000
_cell.angle_alpha   90.00
_cell.angle_beta   90.00
_cell.angle_gamma   90.00
#
_symmetry.space_group_name_H-M   'P 1'
#
loop_
_entity.id
_entity.type
_entity.pdbx_description
1 polymer ?
#
loop_
_entity_poly.entity_id
_entity_poly.type
_entity_poly.pdbx_seq_one_letter_code
_entity_poly.pdbx_strand_id
1 'polypeptide(L)'
;MTQEAPQVVTPVVQGAGGLPPAVQALAQADFSAVAQLFAKAGFTVALPAPGMLQVLKPGDGCASVVVSVGVHGDETGPIEVLAHLLDALSRDASALAVDLLVCVGNVDAIRAGKRFIDADLNRMFRPVRGSLAQAAESARADEMIAATKAFFAAAGPERWHLDLHTAIPPSVYPTFA
;
A
#
# COMPACT_ATOMS: atom_id res chain seq x y z
N MET A 1 33.60 -7.76 33.47
CA MET A 1 32.18 -7.96 33.16
C MET A 1 31.97 -7.45 31.77
N THR A 2 32.04 -8.32 30.79
CA THR A 2 31.83 -8.02 29.35
C THR A 2 30.36 -8.19 29.06
N GLN A 3 29.71 -7.11 28.71
CA GLN A 3 28.31 -7.08 28.27
C GLN A 3 28.25 -7.58 26.82
N GLU A 4 27.62 -8.73 26.64
CA GLU A 4 27.33 -9.31 25.33
C GLU A 4 26.22 -8.49 24.65
N ALA A 5 26.46 -8.04 23.42
CA ALA A 5 25.47 -7.31 22.63
C ALA A 5 24.30 -8.23 22.24
N PRO A 6 23.06 -7.72 22.17
CA PRO A 6 21.92 -8.53 21.79
C PRO A 6 22.06 -9.02 20.35
N GLN A 7 21.97 -10.33 20.16
CA GLN A 7 21.94 -10.96 18.85
C GLN A 7 20.62 -10.60 18.15
N VAL A 8 20.72 -9.98 16.97
CA VAL A 8 19.61 -9.77 16.06
C VAL A 8 19.19 -11.13 15.51
N VAL A 9 18.06 -11.63 15.98
CA VAL A 9 17.45 -12.84 15.42
C VAL A 9 16.78 -12.46 14.11
N THR A 10 17.39 -12.82 12.99
CA THR A 10 16.75 -12.75 11.67
C THR A 10 15.74 -13.89 11.57
N PRO A 11 14.44 -13.65 11.35
CA PRO A 11 13.50 -14.75 11.15
C PRO A 11 13.79 -15.42 9.81
N VAL A 12 14.24 -16.66 9.85
CA VAL A 12 14.31 -17.54 8.67
C VAL A 12 12.90 -18.05 8.43
N VAL A 13 12.19 -17.46 7.48
CA VAL A 13 10.94 -18.02 6.97
C VAL A 13 11.29 -19.13 5.98
N GLN A 14 11.40 -20.35 6.45
CA GLN A 14 11.32 -21.54 5.61
C GLN A 14 10.01 -22.26 5.91
N GLY A 15 9.03 -22.14 4.99
CA GLY A 15 7.80 -22.89 4.95
C GLY A 15 7.45 -23.20 3.51
N ALA A 16 7.34 -24.47 3.15
CA ALA A 16 6.88 -24.98 1.86
C ALA A 16 5.34 -24.82 1.76
N GLY A 17 4.86 -23.61 1.89
CA GLY A 17 3.52 -23.16 1.57
C GLY A 17 3.66 -21.90 0.72
N GLY A 18 2.85 -21.73 -0.34
CA GLY A 18 2.86 -20.52 -1.14
C GLY A 18 2.67 -19.27 -0.25
N LEU A 19 3.17 -18.13 -0.70
CA LEU A 19 2.98 -16.86 0.01
C LEU A 19 1.49 -16.62 0.31
N PRO A 20 1.13 -16.03 1.45
CA PRO A 20 -0.23 -15.65 1.74
C PRO A 20 -0.85 -14.82 0.60
N PRO A 21 -2.17 -14.96 0.32
CA PRO A 21 -2.80 -14.29 -0.82
C PRO A 21 -2.57 -12.77 -0.85
N ALA A 22 -2.54 -12.12 0.30
CA ALA A 22 -2.28 -10.68 0.39
C ALA A 22 -0.83 -10.31 0.02
N VAL A 23 0.16 -11.14 0.40
CA VAL A 23 1.56 -10.94 0.01
C VAL A 23 1.73 -11.12 -1.49
N GLN A 24 1.09 -12.14 -2.08
CA GLN A 24 1.08 -12.34 -3.53
C GLN A 24 0.41 -11.16 -4.25
N ALA A 25 -0.72 -10.69 -3.72
CA ALA A 25 -1.46 -9.58 -4.30
C ALA A 25 -0.62 -8.29 -4.39
N LEU A 26 0.12 -7.95 -3.34
CA LEU A 26 0.99 -6.77 -3.36
C LEU A 26 2.18 -6.95 -4.31
N ALA A 27 2.84 -8.11 -4.28
CA ALA A 27 3.98 -8.40 -5.16
C ALA A 27 3.61 -8.37 -6.65
N GLN A 28 2.40 -8.80 -6.99
CA GLN A 28 1.89 -8.86 -8.37
C GLN A 28 1.05 -7.64 -8.75
N ALA A 29 0.72 -6.77 -7.79
CA ALA A 29 -0.26 -5.68 -7.94
C ALA A 29 -1.66 -6.19 -8.38
N ASP A 30 -2.01 -7.42 -7.99
CA ASP A 30 -3.30 -8.05 -8.28
C ASP A 30 -4.03 -8.40 -6.97
N PHE A 31 -5.05 -7.64 -6.67
CA PHE A 31 -5.88 -7.82 -5.48
C PHE A 31 -7.14 -8.69 -5.70
N SER A 32 -7.29 -9.33 -6.86
CA SER A 32 -8.52 -10.06 -7.21
C SER A 32 -8.92 -11.11 -6.17
N ALA A 33 -7.95 -11.88 -5.66
CA ALA A 33 -8.21 -12.90 -4.63
C ALA A 33 -8.61 -12.28 -3.29
N VAL A 34 -7.92 -11.20 -2.86
CA VAL A 34 -8.21 -10.50 -1.61
C VAL A 34 -9.58 -9.81 -1.69
N ALA A 35 -9.90 -9.19 -2.83
CA ALA A 35 -11.20 -8.59 -3.09
C ALA A 35 -12.35 -9.60 -2.91
N GLN A 36 -12.20 -10.83 -3.42
CA GLN A 36 -13.19 -11.88 -3.26
C GLN A 36 -13.43 -12.27 -1.79
N LEU A 37 -12.39 -12.24 -0.94
CA LEU A 37 -12.54 -12.55 0.48
C LEU A 37 -13.38 -11.49 1.19
N PHE A 38 -13.11 -10.21 0.95
CA PHE A 38 -13.91 -9.12 1.48
C PHE A 38 -15.34 -9.11 0.94
N ALA A 39 -15.53 -9.37 -0.36
CA ALA A 39 -16.86 -9.46 -0.95
C ALA A 39 -17.71 -10.58 -0.32
N LYS A 40 -17.12 -11.76 -0.07
CA LYS A 40 -17.79 -12.88 0.64
C LYS A 40 -18.15 -12.52 2.07
N ALA A 41 -17.41 -11.64 2.71
CA ALA A 41 -17.68 -11.13 4.05
C ALA A 41 -18.72 -9.99 4.06
N GLY A 42 -19.30 -9.62 2.91
CA GLY A 42 -20.37 -8.62 2.81
C GLY A 42 -19.91 -7.19 2.55
N PHE A 43 -18.64 -6.96 2.27
CA PHE A 43 -18.13 -5.63 1.92
C PHE A 43 -18.37 -5.32 0.43
N THR A 44 -18.58 -4.04 0.11
CA THR A 44 -18.53 -3.58 -1.28
C THR A 44 -17.09 -3.39 -1.69
N VAL A 45 -16.69 -4.00 -2.81
CA VAL A 45 -15.28 -4.04 -3.23
C VAL A 45 -15.14 -3.54 -4.66
N ALA A 46 -14.07 -2.81 -4.93
CA ALA A 46 -13.67 -2.40 -6.27
C ALA A 46 -12.14 -2.48 -6.46
N LEU A 47 -11.74 -2.64 -7.71
CA LEU A 47 -10.33 -2.60 -8.14
C LEU A 47 -10.16 -1.42 -9.10
N PRO A 48 -9.94 -0.18 -8.60
CA PRO A 48 -9.94 1.03 -9.44
C PRO A 48 -8.87 1.03 -10.53
N ALA A 49 -7.70 0.46 -10.24
CA ALA A 49 -6.59 0.26 -11.18
C ALA A 49 -5.71 -0.91 -10.70
N PRO A 50 -4.79 -1.42 -11.52
CA PRO A 50 -3.80 -2.41 -11.08
C PRO A 50 -3.08 -1.95 -9.80
N GLY A 51 -2.95 -2.83 -8.80
CA GLY A 51 -2.36 -2.48 -7.51
C GLY A 51 -3.22 -1.58 -6.63
N MET A 52 -4.53 -1.48 -6.89
CA MET A 52 -5.46 -0.76 -6.02
C MET A 52 -6.62 -1.67 -5.59
N LEU A 53 -6.98 -1.56 -4.31
CA LEU A 53 -8.09 -2.29 -3.70
C LEU A 53 -8.93 -1.31 -2.88
N GLN A 54 -10.20 -1.16 -3.24
CA GLN A 54 -11.18 -0.43 -2.45
C GLN A 54 -12.10 -1.40 -1.73
N VAL A 55 -12.28 -1.22 -0.44
CA VAL A 55 -13.18 -2.00 0.42
C VAL A 55 -14.05 -1.03 1.20
N LEU A 56 -15.35 -1.07 0.97
CA LEU A 56 -16.33 -0.25 1.68
C LEU A 56 -17.09 -1.09 2.67
N LYS A 57 -17.11 -0.64 3.91
CA LYS A 57 -17.81 -1.31 5.00
C LYS A 57 -19.33 -1.21 4.82
N PRO A 58 -20.11 -2.24 5.17
CA PRO A 58 -21.55 -2.13 5.23
C PRO A 58 -22.00 -1.09 6.29
N GLY A 59 -22.97 -0.25 5.93
CA GLY A 59 -23.50 0.83 6.78
C GLY A 59 -22.75 2.15 6.59
N ASP A 60 -23.26 3.19 7.25
CA ASP A 60 -22.76 4.56 7.12
C ASP A 60 -21.90 4.99 8.32
N GLY A 61 -21.11 6.05 8.15
CA GLY A 61 -20.53 6.82 9.25
C GLY A 61 -19.19 6.32 9.78
N CYS A 62 -18.48 5.43 9.06
CA CYS A 62 -17.10 5.10 9.41
C CYS A 62 -16.10 6.09 8.79
N ALA A 63 -14.89 6.13 9.34
CA ALA A 63 -13.78 6.85 8.76
C ALA A 63 -13.37 6.22 7.42
N SER A 64 -12.82 7.03 6.52
CA SER A 64 -12.29 6.58 5.23
C SER A 64 -10.78 6.75 5.21
N VAL A 65 -10.06 5.66 4.95
CA VAL A 65 -8.60 5.60 5.04
C VAL A 65 -8.01 5.18 3.70
N VAL A 66 -7.10 5.99 3.18
CA VAL A 66 -6.22 5.61 2.06
C VAL A 66 -4.88 5.17 2.65
N VAL A 67 -4.37 4.04 2.20
CA VAL A 67 -3.01 3.57 2.55
C VAL A 67 -2.22 3.40 1.26
N SER A 68 -1.15 4.18 1.11
CA SER A 68 -0.21 4.06 0.00
C SER A 68 1.09 3.40 0.48
N VAL A 69 1.62 2.48 -0.33
CA VAL A 69 2.92 1.83 -0.12
C VAL A 69 3.67 1.72 -1.44
N GLY A 70 4.99 1.60 -1.40
CA GLY A 70 5.78 1.35 -2.60
C GLY A 70 5.75 2.50 -3.61
N VAL A 71 5.58 3.74 -3.16
CA VAL A 71 5.82 4.95 -3.99
C VAL A 71 7.27 4.94 -4.48
N HIS A 72 8.19 4.48 -3.64
CA HIS A 72 9.53 4.06 -4.03
C HIS A 72 9.59 2.53 -4.02
N GLY A 73 10.01 1.93 -5.13
CA GLY A 73 9.92 0.48 -5.31
C GLY A 73 10.95 -0.33 -4.52
N ASP A 74 12.01 0.30 -4.01
CA ASP A 74 13.04 -0.29 -3.15
C ASP A 74 12.68 -0.27 -1.65
N GLU A 75 11.58 0.39 -1.28
CA GLU A 75 11.09 0.47 0.10
C GLU A 75 10.12 -0.68 0.43
N THR A 76 10.65 -1.90 0.64
CA THR A 76 9.84 -3.12 0.79
C THR A 76 9.16 -3.28 2.15
N GLY A 77 9.73 -2.70 3.22
CA GLY A 77 9.19 -2.84 4.57
C GLY A 77 7.73 -2.47 4.73
N PRO A 78 7.27 -1.28 4.28
CA PRO A 78 5.86 -0.89 4.31
C PRO A 78 4.96 -1.83 3.50
N ILE A 79 5.46 -2.37 2.37
CA ILE A 79 4.73 -3.33 1.54
C ILE A 79 4.48 -4.62 2.33
N GLU A 80 5.49 -5.12 3.03
CA GLU A 80 5.38 -6.33 3.86
C GLU A 80 4.40 -6.12 5.03
N VAL A 81 4.49 -4.98 5.71
CA VAL A 81 3.55 -4.63 6.81
C VAL A 81 2.11 -4.61 6.31
N LEU A 82 1.86 -3.95 5.18
CA LEU A 82 0.53 -3.91 4.58
C LEU A 82 0.05 -5.29 4.12
N ALA A 83 0.94 -6.11 3.57
CA ALA A 83 0.63 -7.49 3.19
C ALA A 83 0.14 -8.31 4.38
N HIS A 84 0.84 -8.25 5.51
CA HIS A 84 0.43 -8.95 6.73
C HIS A 84 -0.88 -8.41 7.30
N LEU A 85 -1.09 -7.11 7.27
CA LEU A 85 -2.35 -6.50 7.68
C LEU A 85 -3.52 -6.99 6.82
N LEU A 86 -3.39 -6.96 5.50
CA LEU A 86 -4.43 -7.43 4.59
C LEU A 86 -4.70 -8.93 4.73
N ASP A 87 -3.66 -9.72 4.96
CA ASP A 87 -3.80 -11.16 5.23
C ASP A 87 -4.58 -11.40 6.53
N ALA A 88 -4.30 -10.66 7.60
CA ALA A 88 -5.05 -10.74 8.85
C ALA A 88 -6.51 -10.31 8.67
N LEU A 89 -6.76 -9.18 8.02
CA LEU A 89 -8.10 -8.67 7.72
C LEU A 89 -8.88 -9.60 6.78
N SER A 90 -8.22 -10.27 5.83
CA SER A 90 -8.90 -11.21 4.95
C SER A 90 -9.38 -12.49 5.66
N ARG A 91 -8.75 -12.85 6.78
CA ARG A 91 -9.17 -13.95 7.65
C ARG A 91 -10.29 -13.55 8.64
N ASP A 92 -10.28 -12.30 9.07
CA ASP A 92 -11.31 -11.71 9.91
C ASP A 92 -11.68 -10.31 9.42
N ALA A 93 -12.51 -10.27 8.38
CA ALA A 93 -12.94 -9.02 7.78
C ALA A 93 -13.75 -8.13 8.74
N SER A 94 -14.33 -8.71 9.81
CA SER A 94 -15.08 -7.95 10.83
C SER A 94 -14.20 -6.97 11.62
N ALA A 95 -12.88 -7.22 11.66
CA ALA A 95 -11.91 -6.32 12.26
C ALA A 95 -11.69 -5.02 11.47
N LEU A 96 -12.10 -4.96 10.19
CA LEU A 96 -12.01 -3.74 9.39
C LEU A 96 -13.09 -2.75 9.82
N ALA A 97 -12.69 -1.71 10.55
CA ALA A 97 -13.61 -0.71 11.13
C ALA A 97 -13.81 0.53 10.24
N VAL A 98 -13.11 0.62 9.11
CA VAL A 98 -13.07 1.81 8.23
C VAL A 98 -13.38 1.42 6.79
N ASP A 99 -13.76 2.40 5.97
CA ASP A 99 -13.62 2.27 4.52
C ASP A 99 -12.14 2.36 4.15
N LEU A 100 -11.67 1.49 3.29
CA LEU A 100 -10.25 1.35 2.97
C LEU A 100 -10.02 1.46 1.46
N LEU A 101 -9.05 2.30 1.07
CA LEU A 101 -8.43 2.26 -0.25
C LEU A 101 -6.93 1.96 -0.10
N VAL A 102 -6.49 0.85 -0.63
CA VAL A 102 -5.07 0.48 -0.72
C VAL A 102 -4.54 0.92 -2.09
N CYS A 103 -3.37 1.55 -2.11
CA CYS A 103 -2.65 1.93 -3.32
C CYS A 103 -1.20 1.42 -3.27
N VAL A 104 -0.84 0.48 -4.13
CA VAL A 104 0.55 0.14 -4.40
C VAL A 104 1.08 1.14 -5.42
N GLY A 105 2.06 1.95 -5.06
CA GLY A 105 2.53 3.09 -5.85
C GLY A 105 3.19 2.70 -7.17
N ASN A 106 4.51 2.63 -7.19
CA ASN A 106 5.31 2.37 -8.40
C ASN A 106 5.52 0.87 -8.63
N VAL A 107 4.49 0.20 -9.15
CA VAL A 107 4.49 -1.26 -9.37
C VAL A 107 5.69 -1.71 -10.22
N ASP A 108 6.05 -0.96 -11.25
CA ASP A 108 7.16 -1.34 -12.14
C ASP A 108 8.52 -1.16 -11.46
N ALA A 109 8.68 -0.13 -10.63
CA ALA A 109 9.87 0.06 -9.82
C ALA A 109 10.02 -1.05 -8.76
N ILE A 110 8.92 -1.46 -8.10
CA ILE A 110 8.89 -2.58 -7.16
C ILE A 110 9.37 -3.86 -7.85
N ARG A 111 8.82 -4.19 -9.02
CA ARG A 111 9.21 -5.36 -9.81
C ARG A 111 10.67 -5.32 -10.25
N ALA A 112 11.18 -4.13 -10.54
CA ALA A 112 12.57 -3.92 -10.94
C ALA A 112 13.55 -3.83 -9.76
N GLY A 113 13.06 -3.80 -8.50
CA GLY A 113 13.86 -3.57 -7.31
C GLY A 113 14.58 -2.22 -7.33
N LYS A 114 13.94 -1.19 -7.89
CA LYS A 114 14.48 0.16 -8.04
C LYS A 114 13.65 1.17 -7.29
N ARG A 115 14.27 2.30 -6.95
CA ARG A 115 13.53 3.40 -6.34
C ARG A 115 12.45 3.97 -7.28
N PHE A 116 12.78 4.17 -8.56
CA PHE A 116 11.89 4.60 -9.64
C PHE A 116 12.40 4.09 -10.99
N ILE A 117 11.62 4.18 -12.05
CA ILE A 117 12.02 3.82 -13.42
C ILE A 117 12.59 5.02 -14.14
N ASP A 118 11.80 6.05 -14.42
CA ASP A 118 12.21 7.28 -15.11
C ASP A 118 12.39 8.44 -14.15
N ALA A 119 11.43 8.63 -13.22
CA ALA A 119 11.45 9.73 -12.28
C ALA A 119 10.73 9.38 -10.98
N ASP A 120 11.09 10.08 -9.91
CA ASP A 120 10.53 9.89 -8.57
C ASP A 120 9.01 10.14 -8.58
N LEU A 121 8.21 9.07 -8.41
CA LEU A 121 6.75 9.13 -8.36
C LEU A 121 6.25 10.13 -7.31
N ASN A 122 6.97 10.27 -6.18
CA ASN A 122 6.63 11.21 -5.12
C ASN A 122 6.66 12.69 -5.59
N ARG A 123 7.31 12.99 -6.71
CA ARG A 123 7.34 14.32 -7.33
C ARG A 123 6.18 14.56 -8.31
N MET A 124 5.36 13.54 -8.57
CA MET A 124 4.28 13.61 -9.57
C MET A 124 2.93 14.08 -8.98
N PHE A 125 2.73 14.04 -7.65
CA PHE A 125 1.47 14.42 -6.99
C PHE A 125 1.29 15.95 -6.92
N ARG A 126 1.33 16.60 -8.09
CA ARG A 126 1.18 18.06 -8.25
C ARG A 126 0.53 18.42 -9.58
N PRO A 127 -0.18 19.57 -9.66
CA PRO A 127 -0.88 19.97 -10.87
C PRO A 127 0.04 20.25 -12.07
N VAL A 128 1.23 20.80 -11.82
CA VAL A 128 2.19 21.17 -12.88
C VAL A 128 3.47 20.37 -12.70
N ARG A 129 3.73 19.44 -13.61
CA ARG A 129 4.87 18.51 -13.57
C ARG A 129 6.07 18.95 -14.42
N GLY A 130 5.88 19.91 -15.34
CA GLY A 130 6.94 20.34 -16.25
C GLY A 130 7.50 19.18 -17.08
N SER A 131 8.83 19.03 -17.13
CA SER A 131 9.48 17.93 -17.85
C SER A 131 9.11 16.53 -17.31
N LEU A 132 8.71 16.42 -16.06
CA LEU A 132 8.30 15.15 -15.46
C LEU A 132 7.00 14.59 -16.02
N ALA A 133 6.21 15.40 -16.73
CA ALA A 133 4.94 14.96 -17.33
C ALA A 133 5.11 13.85 -18.38
N GLN A 134 6.32 13.67 -18.92
CA GLN A 134 6.64 12.64 -19.91
C GLN A 134 7.23 11.36 -19.27
N ALA A 135 7.50 11.34 -17.98
CA ALA A 135 8.02 10.17 -17.29
C ALA A 135 6.98 9.05 -17.20
N ALA A 136 7.42 7.80 -17.19
CA ALA A 136 6.55 6.62 -17.08
C ALA A 136 5.62 6.69 -15.86
N GLU A 137 6.12 7.22 -14.74
CA GLU A 137 5.37 7.37 -13.50
C GLU A 137 4.24 8.39 -13.56
N SER A 138 4.21 9.28 -14.57
CA SER A 138 3.19 10.33 -14.65
C SER A 138 1.77 9.77 -14.76
N ALA A 139 1.57 8.76 -15.60
CA ALA A 139 0.27 8.09 -15.75
C ALA A 139 -0.16 7.40 -14.44
N ARG A 140 0.80 6.77 -13.73
CA ARG A 140 0.52 6.13 -12.45
C ARG A 140 0.08 7.12 -11.37
N ALA A 141 0.73 8.27 -11.31
CA ALA A 141 0.31 9.34 -10.41
C ALA A 141 -1.12 9.82 -10.71
N ASP A 142 -1.51 9.94 -11.98
CA ASP A 142 -2.87 10.33 -12.37
C ASP A 142 -3.90 9.28 -11.95
N GLU A 143 -3.62 7.99 -12.11
CA GLU A 143 -4.48 6.91 -11.61
C GLU A 143 -4.67 7.00 -10.09
N MET A 144 -3.59 7.17 -9.33
CA MET A 144 -3.63 7.28 -7.87
C MET A 144 -4.41 8.51 -7.41
N ILE A 145 -4.19 9.66 -8.06
CA ILE A 145 -4.92 10.90 -7.78
C ILE A 145 -6.42 10.71 -8.07
N ALA A 146 -6.77 10.12 -9.21
CA ALA A 146 -8.16 9.90 -9.60
C ALA A 146 -8.88 8.94 -8.63
N ALA A 147 -8.27 7.80 -8.29
CA ALA A 147 -8.84 6.83 -7.39
C ALA A 147 -9.02 7.41 -5.97
N THR A 148 -8.01 8.12 -5.44
CA THR A 148 -8.09 8.76 -4.12
C THR A 148 -9.17 9.84 -4.07
N LYS A 149 -9.27 10.68 -5.10
CA LYS A 149 -10.32 11.69 -5.20
C LYS A 149 -11.72 11.08 -5.26
N ALA A 150 -11.91 10.04 -6.07
CA ALA A 150 -13.19 9.36 -6.20
C ALA A 150 -13.59 8.69 -4.88
N PHE A 151 -12.65 8.02 -4.21
CA PHE A 151 -12.86 7.41 -2.91
C PHE A 151 -13.29 8.44 -1.85
N PHE A 152 -12.57 9.54 -1.74
CA PHE A 152 -12.89 10.59 -0.76
C PHE A 152 -14.13 11.42 -1.14
N ALA A 153 -14.53 11.48 -2.40
CA ALA A 153 -15.75 12.18 -2.79
C ALA A 153 -17.02 11.52 -2.22
N ALA A 154 -17.00 10.19 -2.06
CA ALA A 154 -18.09 9.42 -1.46
C ALA A 154 -17.95 9.27 0.07
N ALA A 155 -16.83 9.71 0.66
CA ALA A 155 -16.51 9.52 2.06
C ALA A 155 -17.23 10.50 2.98
N GLY A 156 -17.42 10.07 4.24
CA GLY A 156 -17.82 10.94 5.34
C GLY A 156 -16.77 12.02 5.67
N PRO A 157 -16.98 12.77 6.76
CA PRO A 157 -16.09 13.89 7.13
C PRO A 157 -14.72 13.44 7.60
N GLU A 158 -14.58 12.24 8.15
CA GLU A 158 -13.33 11.73 8.69
C GLU A 158 -12.54 10.98 7.60
N ARG A 159 -11.44 11.59 7.17
CA ARG A 159 -10.63 11.13 6.03
C ARG A 159 -9.16 11.14 6.39
N TRP A 160 -8.48 10.04 6.13
CA TRP A 160 -7.05 9.87 6.40
C TRP A 160 -6.34 9.35 5.15
N HIS A 161 -5.14 9.85 4.90
CA HIS A 161 -4.23 9.28 3.91
C HIS A 161 -2.90 8.99 4.60
N LEU A 162 -2.54 7.72 4.67
CA LEU A 162 -1.29 7.23 5.21
C LEU A 162 -0.41 6.82 4.03
N ASP A 163 0.68 7.56 3.81
CA ASP A 163 1.69 7.23 2.81
C ASP A 163 2.92 6.68 3.52
N LEU A 164 3.16 5.37 3.39
CA LEU A 164 4.12 4.65 4.18
C LEU A 164 5.45 4.51 3.43
N HIS A 165 6.51 5.00 4.04
CA HIS A 165 7.87 4.99 3.54
C HIS A 165 8.85 4.37 4.52
N THR A 166 10.07 4.08 4.06
CA THR A 166 11.21 3.81 4.94
C THR A 166 12.19 4.99 4.93
N ALA A 167 12.83 5.25 6.07
CA ALA A 167 13.89 6.25 6.14
C ALA A 167 15.16 5.75 5.43
N ILE A 168 15.86 6.65 4.72
CA ILE A 168 17.17 6.35 4.13
C ILE A 168 18.22 6.39 5.26
N PRO A 169 18.97 5.30 5.51
CA PRO A 169 20.07 5.31 6.48
C PRO A 169 21.26 6.16 5.96
N PRO A 170 22.02 6.86 6.83
CA PRO A 170 21.72 7.08 8.25
C PRO A 170 20.73 8.24 8.43
N SER A 171 19.64 7.98 9.14
CA SER A 171 18.68 9.01 9.53
C SER A 171 18.76 9.27 11.04
N VAL A 172 18.80 10.55 11.44
CA VAL A 172 18.72 10.93 12.86
C VAL A 172 17.37 10.58 13.45
N TYR A 173 16.33 10.61 12.61
CA TYR A 173 14.96 10.22 12.95
C TYR A 173 14.50 9.13 11.98
N PRO A 174 14.77 7.84 12.27
CA PRO A 174 14.42 6.74 11.37
C PRO A 174 12.90 6.48 11.29
N THR A 175 12.15 6.99 12.23
CA THR A 175 10.68 6.91 12.25
C THR A 175 10.08 8.30 12.43
N PHE A 176 9.18 8.67 11.51
CA PHE A 176 8.38 9.89 11.58
C PHE A 176 6.99 9.60 11.00
N ALA A 177 5.99 10.23 11.55
CA ALA A 177 4.60 10.18 11.10
C ALA A 177 4.14 11.58 10.71
#